data_fc6efa3f7066fbaab7032551e8c1f9ef
#
_entry.id   fc6efa3f7066fbaab7032551e8c1f9ef
#
_cell.length_a   1.000
_cell.length_b   1.000
_cell.length_c   1.000
_cell.angle_alpha   90.00
_cell.angle_beta   90.00
_cell.angle_gamma   90.00
#
_symmetry.space_group_name_H-M   'P 1'
#
loop_
_entity.id
_entity.type
_entity.pdbx_description
1 polymer ?
#
loop_
_entity_poly.entity_id
_entity_poly.type
_entity_poly.pdbx_seq_one_letter_code
_entity_poly.pdbx_strand_id
1 'polypeptide(L)'
;MIRNGSQADVPFMRSMLPHAYGWRVNQLDAEIPLTRYVDNWGRAGDLALVATETGHRVGAAWFRLFRASAPGYGFVDEQTPELTIAIVPSRRRHGVGQELLDGLLDKARAAGHTAVSLSVEADSPAVGFYERHGFERTGEASSALVMLKRM
;
A
#
# COMPACT_ATOMS: atom_id res chain seq x y z
N MET A 1 1.57 11.81 14.21
CA MET A 1 2.86 11.13 14.44
C MET A 1 2.93 9.84 13.64
N ILE A 2 4.09 9.57 13.05
CA ILE A 2 4.32 8.34 12.30
C ILE A 2 5.24 7.45 13.13
N ARG A 3 4.90 6.18 13.26
CA ARG A 3 5.73 5.20 13.98
C ARG A 3 5.79 3.88 13.21
N ASN A 4 6.75 3.03 13.56
CA ASN A 4 6.81 1.69 13.00
C ASN A 4 5.58 0.89 13.44
N GLY A 5 5.05 0.08 12.53
CA GLY A 5 3.98 -0.85 12.84
C GLY A 5 4.50 -2.12 13.50
N SER A 6 3.62 -2.81 14.20
CA SER A 6 3.93 -4.07 14.88
C SER A 6 2.77 -5.04 14.71
N GLN A 7 2.90 -6.24 15.29
CA GLN A 7 1.80 -7.22 15.26
C GLN A 7 0.52 -6.66 15.89
N ALA A 8 0.64 -5.76 16.86
CA ALA A 8 -0.53 -5.15 17.48
C ALA A 8 -1.32 -4.26 16.51
N ASP A 9 -0.71 -3.84 15.41
CA ASP A 9 -1.36 -2.99 14.40
C ASP A 9 -2.04 -3.79 13.29
N VAL A 10 -1.84 -5.10 13.23
CA VAL A 10 -2.39 -5.92 12.15
C VAL A 10 -3.92 -5.85 12.07
N PRO A 11 -4.68 -5.90 13.19
CA PRO A 11 -6.13 -5.72 13.11
C PRO A 11 -6.53 -4.40 12.49
N PHE A 12 -5.81 -3.32 12.81
CA PHE A 12 -6.06 -2.01 12.20
C PHE A 12 -5.76 -2.04 10.71
N MET A 13 -4.60 -2.58 10.31
CA MET A 13 -4.23 -2.70 8.91
C MET A 13 -5.29 -3.48 8.12
N ARG A 14 -5.76 -4.61 8.70
CA ARG A 14 -6.82 -5.39 8.07
C ARG A 14 -8.10 -4.57 7.90
N SER A 15 -8.46 -3.77 8.91
CA SER A 15 -9.67 -2.93 8.86
C SER A 15 -9.55 -1.82 7.82
N MET A 16 -8.32 -1.46 7.40
CA MET A 16 -8.09 -0.42 6.42
C MET A 16 -8.13 -0.92 4.98
N LEU A 17 -8.09 -2.23 4.75
CA LEU A 17 -8.11 -2.79 3.39
C LEU A 17 -9.32 -2.35 2.56
N PRO A 18 -10.55 -2.28 3.11
CA PRO A 18 -11.68 -1.77 2.34
C PRO A 18 -11.50 -0.31 1.90
N HIS A 19 -10.78 0.49 2.66
CA HIS A 19 -10.50 1.88 2.29
C HIS A 19 -9.47 1.98 1.18
N ALA A 20 -8.53 1.04 1.11
CA ALA A 20 -7.50 1.01 0.08
C ALA A 20 -8.01 0.33 -1.20
N TYR A 21 -8.79 -0.74 -1.07
CA TYR A 21 -9.14 -1.62 -2.19
C TYR A 21 -10.65 -1.88 -2.30
N GLY A 22 -11.49 -1.07 -1.66
CA GLY A 22 -12.93 -1.29 -1.66
C GLY A 22 -13.54 -1.33 -3.06
N TRP A 23 -12.95 -0.60 -4.01
CA TRP A 23 -13.37 -0.59 -5.40
C TRP A 23 -13.17 -1.94 -6.10
N ARG A 24 -12.27 -2.80 -5.57
CA ARG A 24 -12.04 -4.15 -6.09
C ARG A 24 -13.13 -5.13 -5.67
N VAL A 25 -13.75 -4.91 -4.53
CA VAL A 25 -14.72 -5.84 -3.96
C VAL A 25 -15.92 -6.04 -4.88
N ASN A 26 -16.25 -5.02 -5.67
CA ASN A 26 -17.42 -5.04 -6.56
C ASN A 26 -17.07 -5.52 -7.97
N GLN A 27 -15.85 -5.97 -8.23
CA GLN A 27 -15.46 -6.44 -9.55
C GLN A 27 -15.62 -7.97 -9.64
N LEU A 28 -16.16 -8.41 -10.77
CA LEU A 28 -16.44 -9.83 -10.98
C LEU A 28 -15.17 -10.68 -11.08
N ASP A 29 -14.05 -10.04 -11.40
CA ASP A 29 -12.75 -10.71 -11.55
C ASP A 29 -11.84 -10.54 -10.33
N ALA A 30 -12.41 -10.17 -9.19
CA ALA A 30 -11.63 -9.98 -7.95
C ALA A 30 -11.23 -11.34 -7.38
N GLU A 31 -10.18 -11.93 -7.92
CA GLU A 31 -9.69 -13.26 -7.53
C GLU A 31 -8.72 -13.24 -6.35
N ILE A 32 -8.15 -12.07 -6.06
CA ILE A 32 -7.16 -11.93 -4.99
C ILE A 32 -7.88 -11.54 -3.71
N PRO A 33 -7.81 -12.37 -2.66
CA PRO A 33 -8.40 -11.96 -1.38
C PRO A 33 -7.60 -10.79 -0.80
N LEU A 34 -8.31 -9.76 -0.35
CA LEU A 34 -7.66 -8.57 0.22
C LEU A 34 -6.80 -8.91 1.43
N THR A 35 -7.19 -9.92 2.19
CA THR A 35 -6.40 -10.36 3.36
C THR A 35 -5.00 -10.83 2.99
N ARG A 36 -4.73 -11.14 1.71
CA ARG A 36 -3.37 -11.48 1.26
C ARG A 36 -2.37 -10.38 1.61
N TYR A 37 -2.82 -9.14 1.73
CA TYR A 37 -1.96 -8.02 2.04
C TYR A 37 -1.50 -7.97 3.50
N VAL A 38 -2.13 -8.73 4.39
CA VAL A 38 -1.80 -8.73 5.82
C VAL A 38 -1.68 -10.11 6.43
N ASP A 39 -2.16 -11.17 5.77
CA ASP A 39 -2.13 -12.52 6.33
C ASP A 39 -0.71 -12.95 6.67
N ASN A 40 -0.56 -13.57 7.83
CA ASN A 40 0.74 -14.04 8.33
C ASN A 40 1.76 -12.92 8.40
N TRP A 41 1.33 -11.74 8.87
CA TRP A 41 2.21 -10.57 8.98
C TRP A 41 3.45 -10.88 9.79
N GLY A 42 4.60 -10.42 9.31
CA GLY A 42 5.90 -10.68 9.89
C GLY A 42 6.78 -11.55 8.99
N ARG A 43 6.36 -11.79 7.74
CA ARG A 43 7.21 -12.48 6.77
C ARG A 43 8.42 -11.60 6.42
N ALA A 44 9.47 -12.23 5.93
CA ALA A 44 10.65 -11.50 5.49
C ALA A 44 10.25 -10.42 4.46
N GLY A 45 10.69 -9.20 4.67
CA GLY A 45 10.39 -8.07 3.82
C GLY A 45 9.12 -7.30 4.20
N ASP A 46 8.32 -7.78 5.14
CA ASP A 46 7.14 -7.02 5.61
C ASP A 46 7.59 -5.81 6.42
N LEU A 47 7.03 -4.65 6.11
CA LEU A 47 7.30 -3.43 6.87
C LEU A 47 6.09 -2.51 6.83
N ALA A 48 5.74 -1.96 7.99
CA ALA A 48 4.58 -1.09 8.12
C ALA A 48 4.92 0.17 8.91
N LEU A 49 4.26 1.26 8.55
CA LEU A 49 4.22 2.51 9.31
C LEU A 49 2.77 2.80 9.68
N VAL A 50 2.58 3.34 10.87
CA VAL A 50 1.24 3.71 11.34
C VAL A 50 1.25 5.17 11.73
N ALA A 51 0.23 5.89 11.29
CA ALA A 51 0.02 7.28 11.69
C ALA A 51 -0.96 7.33 12.85
N THR A 52 -0.62 8.10 13.88
CA THR A 52 -1.49 8.28 15.04
C THR A 52 -1.71 9.77 15.31
N GLU A 53 -2.88 10.09 15.84
CA GLU A 53 -3.22 11.42 16.34
C GLU A 53 -3.89 11.25 17.70
N THR A 54 -3.37 11.93 18.71
CA THR A 54 -3.87 11.84 20.10
C THR A 54 -4.04 10.39 20.58
N GLY A 55 -3.08 9.53 20.20
CA GLY A 55 -3.10 8.12 20.58
C GLY A 55 -3.98 7.21 19.73
N HIS A 56 -4.70 7.76 18.76
CA HIS A 56 -5.58 6.98 17.88
C HIS A 56 -4.91 6.71 16.54
N ARG A 57 -5.05 5.50 16.02
CA ARG A 57 -4.57 5.16 14.69
C ARG A 57 -5.45 5.82 13.64
N VAL A 58 -4.84 6.59 12.74
CA VAL A 58 -5.59 7.32 11.71
C VAL A 58 -5.20 6.91 10.29
N GLY A 59 -4.13 6.15 10.14
CA GLY A 59 -3.71 5.64 8.84
C GLY A 59 -2.59 4.65 8.96
N ALA A 60 -2.37 3.92 7.88
CA ALA A 60 -1.27 2.96 7.81
C ALA A 60 -0.76 2.87 6.38
N ALA A 61 0.52 2.57 6.24
CA ALA A 61 1.14 2.27 4.97
C ALA A 61 2.10 1.12 5.19
N TRP A 62 2.10 0.18 4.27
CA TRP A 62 3.00 -0.96 4.40
C TRP A 62 3.40 -1.46 3.04
N PHE A 63 4.47 -2.26 2.99
CA PHE A 63 4.82 -3.00 1.80
C PHE A 63 5.09 -4.45 2.15
N ARG A 64 4.94 -5.29 1.15
CA ARG A 64 5.10 -6.73 1.27
C ARG A 64 5.58 -7.29 -0.05
N LEU A 65 6.48 -8.27 0.02
CA LEU A 65 6.89 -9.02 -1.15
C LEU A 65 5.87 -10.14 -1.41
N PHE A 66 5.48 -10.28 -2.66
CA PHE A 66 4.57 -11.33 -3.11
C PHE A 66 5.31 -12.32 -4.01
N ARG A 67 4.74 -13.49 -4.17
CA ARG A 67 5.26 -14.49 -5.09
C ARG A 67 4.40 -14.50 -6.35
N ALA A 68 5.01 -14.88 -7.48
CA ALA A 68 4.27 -15.02 -8.74
C ALA A 68 3.11 -16.00 -8.61
N SER A 69 3.23 -17.01 -7.74
CA SER A 69 2.18 -17.98 -7.46
C SER A 69 1.03 -17.43 -6.59
N ALA A 70 1.24 -16.28 -5.94
CA ALA A 70 0.24 -15.64 -5.09
C ALA A 70 0.46 -14.12 -5.13
N PRO A 71 0.21 -13.47 -6.27
CA PRO A 71 0.52 -12.05 -6.44
C PRO A 71 -0.51 -11.15 -5.78
N GLY A 72 -0.11 -9.90 -5.48
CA GLY A 72 -1.05 -8.82 -5.20
C GLY A 72 -1.52 -8.19 -6.51
N TYR A 73 -2.44 -7.24 -6.41
CA TYR A 73 -3.00 -6.57 -7.59
C TYR A 73 -1.98 -5.71 -8.33
N GLY A 74 -0.96 -5.21 -7.61
CA GLY A 74 0.11 -4.40 -8.20
C GLY A 74 1.42 -5.15 -8.40
N PHE A 75 1.36 -6.47 -8.44
CA PHE A 75 2.55 -7.31 -8.56
C PHE A 75 3.30 -7.04 -9.86
N VAL A 76 4.61 -6.86 -9.75
CA VAL A 76 5.50 -6.68 -10.89
C VAL A 76 6.49 -7.85 -10.96
N ASP A 77 7.19 -8.12 -9.87
CA ASP A 77 8.08 -9.26 -9.74
C ASP A 77 8.30 -9.58 -8.25
N GLU A 78 9.01 -10.67 -7.98
CA GLU A 78 9.18 -11.15 -6.60
C GLU A 78 10.18 -10.32 -5.78
N GLN A 79 10.96 -9.45 -6.40
CA GLN A 79 11.91 -8.57 -5.73
C GLN A 79 11.36 -7.18 -5.47
N THR A 80 10.23 -6.85 -6.05
CA THR A 80 9.61 -5.52 -5.93
C THR A 80 8.47 -5.58 -4.92
N PRO A 81 8.62 -4.96 -3.74
CA PRO A 81 7.53 -4.95 -2.78
C PRO A 81 6.37 -4.10 -3.31
N GLU A 82 5.17 -4.53 -3.01
CA GLU A 82 3.96 -3.79 -3.34
C GLU A 82 3.50 -3.06 -2.10
N LEU A 83 3.19 -1.76 -2.24
CA LEU A 83 2.76 -0.96 -1.12
C LEU A 83 1.25 -0.76 -1.07
N THR A 84 0.76 -0.55 0.14
CA THR A 84 -0.63 -0.23 0.44
C THR A 84 -0.64 0.99 1.34
N ILE A 85 -1.50 1.96 1.05
CA ILE A 85 -1.70 3.13 1.93
C ILE A 85 -3.19 3.30 2.13
N ALA A 86 -3.60 3.51 3.37
CA ALA A 86 -4.99 3.80 3.68
C ALA A 86 -5.08 4.76 4.87
N ILE A 87 -5.96 5.74 4.75
CA ILE A 87 -6.20 6.76 5.76
C ILE A 87 -7.67 6.67 6.15
N VAL A 88 -7.98 6.79 7.45
CA VAL A 88 -9.38 6.85 7.86
C VAL A 88 -10.06 8.04 7.17
N PRO A 89 -11.32 7.90 6.73
CA PRO A 89 -11.95 8.95 5.91
C PRO A 89 -11.94 10.34 6.52
N SER A 90 -12.10 10.45 7.83
CA SER A 90 -12.14 11.75 8.52
C SER A 90 -10.79 12.46 8.55
N ARG A 91 -9.70 11.78 8.18
CA ARG A 91 -8.35 12.35 8.19
C ARG A 91 -7.73 12.46 6.81
N ARG A 92 -8.47 12.16 5.76
CA ARG A 92 -7.99 12.34 4.40
C ARG A 92 -7.77 13.82 4.11
N ARG A 93 -6.78 14.12 3.25
CA ARG A 93 -6.41 15.47 2.81
C ARG A 93 -5.80 16.33 3.93
N HIS A 94 -5.24 15.69 4.96
CA HIS A 94 -4.54 16.38 6.05
C HIS A 94 -3.02 16.16 6.01
N GLY A 95 -2.49 15.66 4.88
CA GLY A 95 -1.06 15.43 4.72
C GLY A 95 -0.56 14.12 5.31
N VAL A 96 -1.43 13.32 5.92
CA VAL A 96 -1.03 12.04 6.53
C VAL A 96 -0.53 11.06 5.48
N GLY A 97 -1.20 11.00 4.33
CA GLY A 97 -0.79 10.10 3.24
C GLY A 97 0.59 10.41 2.73
N GLN A 98 0.92 11.69 2.58
CA GLN A 98 2.24 12.10 2.13
C GLN A 98 3.33 11.73 3.14
N GLU A 99 3.08 11.96 4.42
CA GLU A 99 4.03 11.58 5.47
C GLU A 99 4.26 10.08 5.49
N LEU A 100 3.19 9.30 5.39
CA LEU A 100 3.29 7.84 5.34
C LEU A 100 4.05 7.36 4.13
N LEU A 101 3.75 7.92 2.94
CA LEU A 101 4.42 7.51 1.71
C LEU A 101 5.90 7.86 1.76
N ASP A 102 6.24 9.08 2.16
CA ASP A 102 7.64 9.50 2.25
C ASP A 102 8.42 8.61 3.21
N GLY A 103 7.85 8.33 4.38
CA GLY A 103 8.48 7.45 5.36
C GLY A 103 8.64 6.03 4.86
N LEU A 104 7.64 5.51 4.17
CA LEU A 104 7.68 4.15 3.64
C LEU A 104 8.73 4.02 2.54
N LEU A 105 8.84 5.01 1.66
CA LEU A 105 9.86 5.01 0.60
C LEU A 105 11.26 5.07 1.20
N ASP A 106 11.47 5.86 2.26
CA ASP A 106 12.74 5.89 2.95
C ASP A 106 13.09 4.51 3.53
N LYS A 107 12.12 3.83 4.12
CA LYS A 107 12.33 2.48 4.65
C LYS A 107 12.65 1.48 3.56
N ALA A 108 12.01 1.61 2.40
CA ALA A 108 12.27 0.72 1.27
C ALA A 108 13.71 0.90 0.76
N ARG A 109 14.17 2.15 0.65
CA ARG A 109 15.55 2.44 0.26
C ARG A 109 16.54 1.87 1.27
N ALA A 110 16.28 2.07 2.56
CA ALA A 110 17.14 1.57 3.62
C ALA A 110 17.21 0.04 3.63
N ALA A 111 16.15 -0.63 3.22
CA ALA A 111 16.11 -2.09 3.11
C ALA A 111 16.76 -2.61 1.83
N GLY A 112 17.22 -1.72 0.93
CA GLY A 112 17.90 -2.10 -0.29
C GLY A 112 17.02 -2.37 -1.48
N HIS A 113 15.73 -2.05 -1.39
CA HIS A 113 14.82 -2.21 -2.54
C HIS A 113 15.14 -1.17 -3.61
N THR A 114 15.13 -1.59 -4.86
CA THR A 114 15.42 -0.71 -6.01
C THR A 114 14.16 -0.22 -6.70
N ALA A 115 13.00 -0.73 -6.32
CA ALA A 115 11.71 -0.31 -6.84
C ALA A 115 10.61 -0.71 -5.88
N VAL A 116 9.48 -0.01 -5.96
CA VAL A 116 8.24 -0.38 -5.25
C VAL A 116 7.08 -0.23 -6.23
N SER A 117 6.04 -1.03 -6.04
CA SER A 117 4.86 -1.00 -6.90
C SER A 117 3.59 -0.80 -6.08
N LEU A 118 2.51 -0.48 -6.76
CA LEU A 118 1.18 -0.37 -6.16
C LEU A 118 0.11 -0.61 -7.22
N SER A 119 -1.11 -0.82 -6.74
CA SER A 119 -2.30 -0.87 -7.58
C SER A 119 -3.24 0.24 -7.14
N VAL A 120 -3.82 0.95 -8.10
CA VAL A 120 -4.74 2.06 -7.84
C VAL A 120 -5.84 2.06 -8.89
N GLU A 121 -7.04 2.49 -8.50
CA GLU A 121 -8.14 2.66 -9.47
C GLU A 121 -7.78 3.75 -10.49
N ALA A 122 -8.02 3.47 -11.76
CA ALA A 122 -7.61 4.36 -12.84
C ALA A 122 -8.20 5.77 -12.73
N ASP A 123 -9.42 5.88 -12.18
CA ASP A 123 -10.12 7.16 -12.02
C ASP A 123 -9.87 7.81 -10.66
N SER A 124 -9.02 7.22 -9.82
CA SER A 124 -8.78 7.75 -8.48
C SER A 124 -7.95 9.03 -8.53
N PRO A 125 -8.30 10.04 -7.72
CA PRO A 125 -7.44 11.23 -7.57
C PRO A 125 -6.06 10.88 -7.01
N ALA A 126 -5.90 9.71 -6.40
CA ALA A 126 -4.61 9.26 -5.88
C ALA A 126 -3.58 9.01 -6.98
N VAL A 127 -4.01 8.78 -8.23
CA VAL A 127 -3.07 8.61 -9.35
C VAL A 127 -2.12 9.80 -9.45
N GLY A 128 -2.67 11.02 -9.43
CA GLY A 128 -1.84 12.23 -9.48
C GLY A 128 -0.91 12.37 -8.28
N PHE A 129 -1.40 11.96 -7.10
CA PHE A 129 -0.59 11.94 -5.89
C PHE A 129 0.64 11.03 -6.06
N TYR A 130 0.43 9.82 -6.58
CA TYR A 130 1.53 8.89 -6.80
C TYR A 130 2.47 9.37 -7.91
N GLU A 131 1.92 9.97 -8.97
CA GLU A 131 2.76 10.50 -10.05
C GLU A 131 3.68 11.62 -9.54
N ARG A 132 3.17 12.48 -8.67
CA ARG A 132 3.99 13.53 -8.04
C ARG A 132 5.11 12.97 -7.17
N HIS A 133 4.97 11.74 -6.70
CA HIS A 133 5.99 11.05 -5.90
C HIS A 133 6.90 10.15 -6.74
N GLY A 134 6.82 10.26 -8.06
CA GLY A 134 7.74 9.56 -8.96
C GLY A 134 7.27 8.20 -9.43
N PHE A 135 6.02 7.84 -9.17
CA PHE A 135 5.45 6.59 -9.70
C PHE A 135 5.04 6.77 -11.15
N GLU A 136 5.31 5.75 -11.96
CA GLU A 136 4.94 5.72 -13.37
C GLU A 136 3.98 4.55 -13.62
N ARG A 137 3.10 4.72 -14.58
CA ARG A 137 2.18 3.66 -14.98
C ARG A 137 2.94 2.59 -15.74
N THR A 138 2.80 1.34 -15.33
CA THR A 138 3.48 0.22 -15.99
C THR A 138 2.51 -0.78 -16.61
N GLY A 139 1.26 -0.78 -16.16
CA GLY A 139 0.28 -1.70 -16.68
C GLY A 139 -1.11 -1.29 -16.29
N GLU A 140 -2.08 -1.89 -16.96
CA GLU A 140 -3.48 -1.61 -16.73
C GLU A 140 -4.26 -2.91 -16.96
N ALA A 141 -5.15 -3.24 -16.02
CA ALA A 141 -6.04 -4.38 -16.14
C ALA A 141 -7.41 -3.94 -15.64
N SER A 142 -8.42 -4.04 -16.50
CA SER A 142 -9.77 -3.56 -16.22
C SER A 142 -9.74 -2.07 -15.85
N SER A 143 -10.20 -1.67 -14.67
CA SER A 143 -10.20 -0.29 -14.21
C SER A 143 -9.02 0.03 -13.30
N ALA A 144 -8.03 -0.87 -13.22
CA ALA A 144 -6.89 -0.73 -12.31
C ALA A 144 -5.62 -0.37 -13.04
N LEU A 145 -4.83 0.50 -12.44
CA LEU A 145 -3.47 0.80 -12.88
C LEU A 145 -2.48 0.11 -11.96
N VAL A 146 -1.40 -0.40 -12.55
CA VAL A 146 -0.22 -0.78 -11.80
C VAL A 146 0.81 0.33 -11.98
N MET A 147 1.34 0.83 -10.88
CA MET A 147 2.33 1.90 -10.92
C MET A 147 3.61 1.43 -10.26
N LEU A 148 4.73 1.92 -10.74
CA LEU A 148 6.06 1.53 -10.30
C LEU A 148 6.89 2.77 -10.06
N LYS A 149 7.63 2.79 -8.96
CA LYS A 149 8.66 3.79 -8.70
C LYS A 149 10.00 3.09 -8.60
N ARG A 150 10.94 3.49 -9.44
CA ARG A 150 12.34 3.08 -9.34
C ARG A 150 13.07 4.04 -8.41
N MET A 151 13.88 3.47 -7.55
CA MET A 151 14.58 4.23 -6.51
C MET A 151 15.97 4.62 -6.93
#